data_79cc61aa69dc8cd4bc24dfc0948281d3
#
_entry.id   79cc61aa69dc8cd4bc24dfc0948281d3
#
_cell.length_a   1.000
_cell.length_b   1.000
_cell.length_c   1.000
_cell.angle_alpha   90.00
_cell.angle_beta   90.00
_cell.angle_gamma   90.00
#
_symmetry.space_group_name_H-M   'P 1'
#
loop_
_entity.id
_entity.type
_entity.pdbx_description
1 polymer ?
#
loop_
_entity_poly.entity_id
_entity_poly.type
_entity_poly.pdbx_seq_one_letter_code
_entity_poly.pdbx_strand_id
1 'polypeptide(L)'
;MIVLVDPSDARAVRNKDNVLALYDLMINQKKSEEATAKFLRADYIQHNPLIADGAIALGQYFGQVTRDHERAHVVVHKIIAVGDHVFAHVNFLNLLTDDPDDTGIAGVDIYKFDEDGFVTEHWDTLQLVGNPANSAPWVAPNIPRANPQGMF
;
A
#
# COMPACT_ATOMS: atom_id res chain seq x y z
N MET A 1 -15.03 -0.05 -3.69
CA MET A 1 -13.78 0.17 -4.48
C MET A 1 -14.13 0.60 -5.91
N ILE A 2 -13.50 1.66 -6.40
CA ILE A 2 -13.58 2.09 -7.80
C ILE A 2 -12.44 1.45 -8.58
N VAL A 3 -12.73 0.84 -9.73
CA VAL A 3 -11.75 0.16 -10.59
C VAL A 3 -11.77 0.79 -11.98
N LEU A 4 -10.63 1.29 -12.43
CA LEU A 4 -10.45 1.89 -13.75
C LEU A 4 -9.34 1.13 -14.49
N VAL A 5 -9.73 0.29 -15.42
CA VAL A 5 -8.83 -0.50 -16.28
C VAL A 5 -9.53 -0.78 -17.61
N ASP A 6 -8.80 -0.75 -18.69
CA ASP A 6 -9.31 -1.26 -19.96
C ASP A 6 -9.42 -2.80 -19.88
N PRO A 7 -10.63 -3.37 -19.95
CA PRO A 7 -10.79 -4.81 -19.81
C PRO A 7 -10.19 -5.60 -21.00
N SER A 8 -9.86 -4.95 -22.11
CA SER A 8 -9.16 -5.56 -23.24
C SER A 8 -7.64 -5.58 -23.08
N ASP A 9 -7.07 -4.79 -22.14
CA ASP A 9 -5.65 -4.83 -21.77
C ASP A 9 -5.43 -5.92 -20.71
N ALA A 10 -5.20 -7.14 -21.16
CA ALA A 10 -4.97 -8.30 -20.26
C ALA A 10 -3.79 -8.11 -19.31
N ARG A 11 -2.78 -7.32 -19.72
CA ARG A 11 -1.61 -6.99 -18.88
C ARG A 11 -2.00 -6.05 -17.74
N ALA A 12 -2.71 -4.96 -18.03
CA ALA A 12 -3.18 -4.03 -17.01
C ALA A 12 -4.17 -4.72 -16.05
N VAL A 13 -5.07 -5.56 -16.55
CA VAL A 13 -5.98 -6.36 -15.71
C VAL A 13 -5.22 -7.26 -14.77
N ARG A 14 -4.25 -8.06 -15.26
CA ARG A 14 -3.40 -8.94 -14.44
C ARG A 14 -2.64 -8.14 -13.39
N ASN A 15 -2.00 -7.03 -13.77
CA ASN A 15 -1.19 -6.22 -12.87
C ASN A 15 -2.05 -5.62 -11.73
N LYS A 16 -3.24 -5.16 -12.05
CA LYS A 16 -4.24 -4.72 -11.05
C LYS A 16 -4.59 -5.85 -10.06
N ASP A 17 -4.86 -7.05 -10.57
CA ASP A 17 -5.20 -8.20 -9.71
C ASP A 17 -4.03 -8.60 -8.82
N ASN A 18 -2.80 -8.51 -9.33
CA ASN A 18 -1.59 -8.76 -8.55
C ASN A 18 -1.39 -7.74 -7.42
N VAL A 19 -1.68 -6.44 -7.63
CA VAL A 19 -1.63 -5.43 -6.55
C VAL A 19 -2.66 -5.72 -5.47
N LEU A 20 -3.90 -6.04 -5.85
CA LEU A 20 -4.94 -6.39 -4.89
C LEU A 20 -4.56 -7.63 -4.06
N ALA A 21 -4.01 -8.65 -4.72
CA ALA A 21 -3.56 -9.86 -4.06
C ALA A 21 -2.31 -9.63 -3.17
N LEU A 22 -1.40 -8.74 -3.60
CA LEU A 22 -0.23 -8.33 -2.82
C LEU A 22 -0.66 -7.68 -1.50
N TYR A 23 -1.55 -6.69 -1.54
CA TYR A 23 -2.06 -6.04 -0.33
C TYR A 23 -2.75 -7.03 0.61
N ASP A 24 -3.65 -7.83 0.05
CA ASP A 24 -4.40 -8.78 0.85
C ASP A 24 -3.48 -9.80 1.54
N LEU A 25 -2.56 -10.41 0.80
CA LEU A 25 -1.64 -11.40 1.35
C LEU A 25 -0.64 -10.77 2.33
N MET A 26 -0.06 -9.61 1.97
CA MET A 26 1.00 -8.97 2.75
C MET A 26 0.50 -8.41 4.08
N ILE A 27 -0.63 -7.70 4.06
CA ILE A 27 -1.12 -6.93 5.22
C ILE A 27 -2.33 -7.61 5.86
N ASN A 28 -3.40 -7.91 5.10
CA ASN A 28 -4.64 -8.41 5.67
C ASN A 28 -4.50 -9.86 6.18
N GLN A 29 -3.77 -10.70 5.44
CA GLN A 29 -3.47 -12.08 5.85
C GLN A 29 -2.16 -12.21 6.65
N LYS A 30 -1.37 -11.12 6.80
CA LYS A 30 -0.11 -11.07 7.56
C LYS A 30 0.97 -12.04 7.07
N LYS A 31 0.98 -12.32 5.77
CA LYS A 31 1.93 -13.21 5.10
C LYS A 31 2.90 -12.42 4.23
N SER A 32 3.57 -11.44 4.85
CA SER A 32 4.34 -10.42 4.13
C SER A 32 5.49 -11.00 3.31
N GLU A 33 6.24 -11.93 3.86
CA GLU A 33 7.37 -12.56 3.14
C GLU A 33 6.90 -13.46 1.99
N GLU A 34 5.76 -14.17 2.16
CA GLU A 34 5.14 -14.93 1.08
C GLU A 34 4.64 -14.01 -0.04
N ALA A 35 4.03 -12.89 0.33
CA ALA A 35 3.51 -11.90 -0.62
C ALA A 35 4.62 -11.29 -1.47
N THR A 36 5.70 -10.84 -0.84
CA THR A 36 6.83 -10.23 -1.57
C THR A 36 7.55 -11.24 -2.45
N ALA A 37 7.75 -12.48 -1.99
CA ALA A 37 8.34 -13.55 -2.80
C ALA A 37 7.47 -13.91 -4.02
N LYS A 38 6.14 -13.76 -3.92
CA LYS A 38 5.20 -14.13 -4.97
C LYS A 38 5.02 -13.05 -6.03
N PHE A 39 5.06 -11.78 -5.65
CA PHE A 39 4.63 -10.67 -6.52
C PHE A 39 5.75 -9.70 -6.90
N LEU A 40 6.90 -9.70 -6.22
CA LEU A 40 7.99 -8.77 -6.47
C LEU A 40 9.20 -9.48 -7.08
N ARG A 41 9.95 -8.77 -7.91
CA ARG A 41 11.30 -9.19 -8.30
C ARG A 41 12.25 -9.11 -7.11
N ALA A 42 13.26 -9.97 -7.08
CA ALA A 42 14.25 -9.97 -6.00
C ALA A 42 15.01 -8.64 -5.88
N ASP A 43 15.26 -8.01 -7.03
CA ASP A 43 15.92 -6.71 -7.19
C ASP A 43 14.93 -5.53 -7.29
N TYR A 44 13.74 -5.69 -6.75
CA TYR A 44 12.72 -4.66 -6.64
C TYR A 44 13.28 -3.36 -6.00
N ILE A 45 12.95 -2.22 -6.59
CA ILE A 45 13.41 -0.90 -6.16
C ILE A 45 12.32 -0.22 -5.34
N GLN A 46 12.68 0.18 -4.11
CA GLN A 46 11.80 0.90 -3.19
C GLN A 46 12.14 2.38 -3.18
N HIS A 47 11.15 3.24 -3.43
CA HIS A 47 11.34 4.70 -3.38
C HIS A 47 10.83 5.34 -2.09
N ASN A 48 10.15 4.60 -1.20
CA ASN A 48 9.83 5.10 0.13
C ASN A 48 11.11 5.13 0.98
N PRO A 49 11.57 6.31 1.47
CA PRO A 49 12.85 6.45 2.17
C PRO A 49 12.91 5.73 3.52
N LEU A 50 11.80 5.23 4.02
CA LEU A 50 11.71 4.55 5.32
C LEU A 50 11.91 3.04 5.22
N ILE A 51 11.90 2.49 4.01
CA ILE A 51 11.99 1.05 3.76
C ILE A 51 13.21 0.78 2.88
N ALA A 52 14.05 -0.15 3.28
CA ALA A 52 15.22 -0.52 2.49
C ALA A 52 14.84 -1.21 1.17
N ASP A 53 15.72 -1.12 0.19
CA ASP A 53 15.56 -1.77 -1.12
C ASP A 53 15.44 -3.28 -1.04
N GLY A 54 14.73 -3.83 -2.02
CA GLY A 54 14.60 -5.26 -2.23
C GLY A 54 13.33 -5.87 -1.63
N ALA A 55 12.85 -6.92 -2.28
CA ALA A 55 11.61 -7.61 -1.88
C ALA A 55 11.70 -8.21 -0.47
N ILE A 56 12.87 -8.70 -0.07
CA ILE A 56 13.10 -9.26 1.27
C ILE A 56 12.92 -8.17 2.34
N ALA A 57 13.49 -6.99 2.13
CA ALA A 57 13.39 -5.90 3.10
C ALA A 57 11.95 -5.44 3.30
N LEU A 58 11.18 -5.32 2.22
CA LEU A 58 9.75 -4.99 2.28
C LEU A 58 8.96 -6.06 3.05
N GLY A 59 9.21 -7.34 2.76
CA GLY A 59 8.56 -8.45 3.45
C GLY A 59 8.85 -8.46 4.95
N GLN A 60 10.09 -8.22 5.34
CA GLN A 60 10.51 -8.13 6.74
C GLN A 60 9.88 -6.92 7.44
N TYR A 61 9.84 -5.76 6.77
CA TYR A 61 9.22 -4.55 7.31
C TYR A 61 7.75 -4.76 7.65
N PHE A 62 6.94 -5.19 6.68
CA PHE A 62 5.51 -5.44 6.93
C PHE A 62 5.27 -6.68 7.81
N GLY A 63 6.16 -7.66 7.78
CA GLY A 63 6.16 -8.76 8.71
C GLY A 63 6.32 -8.31 10.17
N GLN A 64 7.18 -7.31 10.43
CA GLN A 64 7.31 -6.72 11.75
C GLN A 64 6.08 -5.89 12.11
N VAL A 65 5.63 -4.99 11.23
CA VAL A 65 4.43 -4.14 11.43
C VAL A 65 3.21 -4.99 11.81
N THR A 66 2.95 -6.06 11.08
CA THR A 66 1.77 -6.92 11.32
C THR A 66 1.91 -7.84 12.54
N ARG A 67 3.11 -8.06 13.05
CA ARG A 67 3.33 -8.70 14.36
C ARG A 67 3.11 -7.74 15.52
N ASP A 68 3.56 -6.49 15.36
CA ASP A 68 3.45 -5.46 16.39
C ASP A 68 2.01 -4.92 16.52
N HIS A 69 1.26 -4.96 15.41
CA HIS A 69 -0.10 -4.43 15.31
C HIS A 69 -1.05 -5.48 14.73
N GLU A 70 -1.75 -6.20 15.59
CA GLU A 70 -2.65 -7.27 15.18
C GLU A 70 -3.85 -6.79 14.36
N ARG A 71 -4.23 -5.53 14.51
CA ARG A 71 -5.32 -4.89 13.76
C ARG A 71 -4.90 -4.32 12.41
N ALA A 72 -3.60 -4.34 12.08
CA ALA A 72 -3.09 -3.80 10.82
C ALA A 72 -3.82 -4.40 9.62
N HIS A 73 -4.38 -3.54 8.78
CA HIS A 73 -5.03 -3.93 7.53
C HIS A 73 -5.06 -2.77 6.52
N VAL A 74 -5.32 -3.08 5.27
CA VAL A 74 -5.43 -2.12 4.18
C VAL A 74 -6.78 -2.23 3.49
N VAL A 75 -7.36 -1.07 3.19
CA VAL A 75 -8.58 -0.94 2.39
C VAL A 75 -8.28 -0.21 1.09
N VAL A 76 -8.51 -0.85 -0.04
CA VAL A 76 -8.35 -0.23 -1.36
C VAL A 76 -9.64 0.50 -1.74
N HIS A 77 -9.57 1.81 -1.95
CA HIS A 77 -10.71 2.65 -2.33
C HIS A 77 -10.81 2.84 -3.83
N LYS A 78 -9.68 3.08 -4.49
CA LYS A 78 -9.61 3.27 -5.94
C LYS A 78 -8.37 2.57 -6.49
N ILE A 79 -8.49 1.98 -7.66
CA ILE A 79 -7.36 1.37 -8.36
C ILE A 79 -7.46 1.66 -9.85
N ILE A 80 -6.34 2.09 -10.44
CA ILE A 80 -6.22 2.44 -11.85
C ILE A 80 -5.05 1.63 -12.40
N ALA A 81 -5.26 0.95 -13.52
CA ALA A 81 -4.19 0.22 -14.19
C ALA A 81 -4.12 0.59 -15.67
N VAL A 82 -2.92 0.88 -16.14
CA VAL A 82 -2.61 1.23 -17.53
C VAL A 82 -1.24 0.70 -17.92
N GLY A 83 -1.18 -0.16 -18.91
CA GLY A 83 0.07 -0.76 -19.38
C GLY A 83 0.79 -1.51 -18.26
N ASP A 84 2.00 -1.04 -17.92
CA ASP A 84 2.84 -1.61 -16.87
C ASP A 84 2.74 -0.90 -15.51
N HIS A 85 1.82 0.04 -15.34
CA HIS A 85 1.64 0.77 -14.10
C HIS A 85 0.28 0.51 -13.45
N VAL A 86 0.28 0.46 -12.12
CA VAL A 86 -0.92 0.42 -11.29
C VAL A 86 -0.83 1.50 -10.23
N PHE A 87 -1.90 2.28 -10.10
CA PHE A 87 -2.07 3.32 -9.07
C PHE A 87 -3.18 2.86 -8.12
N ALA A 88 -2.91 2.85 -6.83
CA ALA A 88 -3.87 2.45 -5.82
C ALA A 88 -4.03 3.56 -4.77
N HIS A 89 -5.27 4.01 -4.56
CA HIS A 89 -5.62 4.89 -3.45
C HIS A 89 -6.18 4.05 -2.31
N VAL A 90 -5.47 4.03 -1.20
CA VAL A 90 -5.68 3.10 -0.09
C VAL A 90 -5.81 3.82 1.25
N ASN A 91 -6.41 3.15 2.22
CA ASN A 91 -6.29 3.48 3.63
C ASN A 91 -5.58 2.35 4.36
N PHE A 92 -4.43 2.63 4.92
CA PHE A 92 -3.72 1.74 5.82
C PHE A 92 -4.20 2.00 7.25
N LEU A 93 -4.89 1.05 7.83
CA LEU A 93 -5.43 1.13 9.18
C LEU A 93 -4.56 0.33 10.15
N ASN A 94 -4.36 0.89 11.31
CA ASN A 94 -3.62 0.26 12.41
C ASN A 94 -2.18 -0.18 12.06
N LEU A 95 -1.48 0.52 11.15
CA LEU A 95 -0.06 0.21 10.90
C LEU A 95 0.88 0.69 12.01
N LEU A 96 0.46 1.68 12.79
CA LEU A 96 1.29 2.33 13.83
C LEU A 96 0.68 2.25 15.23
N THR A 97 -0.51 1.65 15.37
CA THR A 97 -1.26 1.57 16.62
C THR A 97 -2.32 0.47 16.54
N ASP A 98 -2.69 -0.11 17.65
CA ASP A 98 -3.86 -1.00 17.75
C ASP A 98 -5.13 -0.29 18.29
N ASP A 99 -5.14 1.04 18.25
CA ASP A 99 -6.32 1.83 18.63
C ASP A 99 -7.50 1.45 17.73
N PRO A 100 -8.64 1.00 18.28
CA PRO A 100 -9.82 0.67 17.48
C PRO A 100 -10.44 1.87 16.76
N ASP A 101 -10.13 3.10 17.21
CA ASP A 101 -10.60 4.34 16.63
C ASP A 101 -9.59 4.95 15.64
N ASP A 102 -8.54 4.20 15.26
CA ASP A 102 -7.57 4.63 14.26
C ASP A 102 -8.24 4.94 12.92
N THR A 103 -8.01 6.14 12.41
CA THR A 103 -8.54 6.58 11.12
C THR A 103 -7.60 6.29 9.94
N GLY A 104 -6.39 5.87 10.24
CA GLY A 104 -5.42 5.36 9.29
C GLY A 104 -4.59 6.41 8.56
N ILE A 105 -3.88 5.90 7.57
CA ILE A 105 -2.99 6.64 6.67
C ILE A 105 -3.50 6.47 5.24
N ALA A 106 -3.91 7.57 4.61
CA ALA A 106 -4.22 7.57 3.19
C ALA A 106 -2.92 7.45 2.39
N GLY A 107 -2.89 6.52 1.44
CA GLY A 107 -1.78 6.30 0.55
C GLY A 107 -2.20 6.39 -0.91
N VAL A 108 -1.30 6.93 -1.74
CA VAL A 108 -1.33 6.72 -3.19
C VAL A 108 -0.06 5.98 -3.54
N ASP A 109 -0.22 4.68 -3.81
CA ASP A 109 0.87 3.80 -4.22
C ASP A 109 0.92 3.69 -5.73
N ILE A 110 2.12 3.67 -6.27
CA ILE A 110 2.39 3.48 -7.70
C ILE A 110 3.30 2.27 -7.84
N TYR A 111 2.85 1.29 -8.59
CA TYR A 111 3.60 0.08 -8.91
C TYR A 111 3.93 0.03 -10.37
N LYS A 112 5.17 -0.34 -10.69
CA LYS A 112 5.60 -0.67 -12.05
C LYS A 112 5.88 -2.16 -12.16
N PHE A 113 5.48 -2.75 -13.28
CA PHE A 113 5.53 -4.18 -13.53
C PHE A 113 6.40 -4.52 -14.73
N ASP A 114 7.02 -5.69 -14.69
CA ASP A 114 7.61 -6.30 -15.87
C ASP A 114 6.58 -7.06 -16.74
N GLU A 115 7.06 -7.68 -17.81
CA GLU A 115 6.21 -8.44 -18.74
C GLU A 115 5.62 -9.70 -18.12
N ASP A 116 6.29 -10.28 -17.12
CA ASP A 116 5.84 -11.49 -16.41
C ASP A 116 4.80 -11.17 -15.33
N GLY A 117 4.64 -9.90 -14.95
CA GLY A 117 3.68 -9.45 -13.94
C GLY A 117 4.24 -9.37 -12.54
N PHE A 118 5.56 -9.25 -12.40
CA PHE A 118 6.18 -8.95 -11.13
C PHE A 118 6.39 -7.44 -10.97
N VAL A 119 6.21 -6.95 -9.75
CA VAL A 119 6.53 -5.57 -9.40
C VAL A 119 8.04 -5.38 -9.42
N THR A 120 8.51 -4.36 -10.15
CA THR A 120 9.92 -3.99 -10.27
C THR A 120 10.25 -2.71 -9.51
N GLU A 121 9.30 -1.80 -9.38
CA GLU A 121 9.49 -0.52 -8.68
C GLU A 121 8.20 -0.09 -7.97
N HIS A 122 8.36 0.65 -6.87
CA HIS A 122 7.24 1.17 -6.09
C HIS A 122 7.55 2.57 -5.54
N TRP A 123 6.58 3.46 -5.68
CA TRP A 123 6.54 4.79 -5.06
C TRP A 123 5.27 4.91 -4.23
N ASP A 124 5.32 5.71 -3.20
CA ASP A 124 4.13 6.08 -2.45
C ASP A 124 4.13 7.56 -2.01
N THR A 125 2.94 8.06 -1.74
CA THR A 125 2.72 9.33 -1.05
C THR A 125 1.71 9.08 0.05
N LEU A 126 2.06 9.43 1.29
CA LEU A 126 1.28 9.08 2.47
C LEU A 126 0.82 10.33 3.21
N GLN A 127 -0.41 10.30 3.74
CA GLN A 127 -0.98 11.35 4.56
C GLN A 127 -1.89 10.79 5.65
N LEU A 128 -1.78 11.29 6.88
CA LEU A 128 -2.71 10.92 7.95
C LEU A 128 -4.14 11.38 7.66
N VAL A 129 -5.09 10.48 7.97
CA VAL A 129 -6.51 10.76 7.73
C VAL A 129 -7.16 11.55 8.86
N GLY A 130 -6.65 11.54 10.06
CA GLY A 130 -7.44 12.15 11.09
C GLY A 130 -6.76 12.66 12.35
N ASN A 131 -6.56 11.86 13.34
CA ASN A 131 -6.14 12.33 14.65
C ASN A 131 -4.62 12.57 14.68
N PRO A 132 -4.21 13.85 14.85
CA PRO A 132 -2.79 14.19 14.87
C PRO A 132 -2.03 13.65 16.07
N ALA A 133 -2.69 13.22 17.14
CA ALA A 133 -2.04 12.64 18.31
C ALA A 133 -1.34 11.30 17.99
N ASN A 134 -1.75 10.62 16.93
CA ASN A 134 -1.18 9.34 16.47
C ASN A 134 -0.31 9.51 15.22
N SER A 135 0.11 10.75 14.92
CA SER A 135 0.82 11.04 13.68
C SER A 135 2.25 10.53 13.70
N ALA A 136 2.57 9.72 12.72
CA ALA A 136 3.96 9.56 12.31
C ALA A 136 4.51 10.92 11.87
N PRO A 137 5.67 11.35 12.38
CA PRO A 137 6.17 12.71 12.14
C PRO A 137 6.37 13.08 10.66
N TRP A 138 6.47 12.08 9.80
CA TRP A 138 6.69 12.25 8.35
C TRP A 138 5.41 12.35 7.52
N VAL A 139 4.23 12.12 8.13
CA VAL A 139 2.98 12.02 7.37
C VAL A 139 2.15 13.28 7.43
N ALA A 140 1.95 13.86 8.60
CA ALA A 140 1.30 15.15 8.73
C ALA A 140 1.58 15.79 10.09
N PRO A 141 1.82 17.10 10.13
CA PRO A 141 1.77 17.85 11.36
C PRO A 141 0.34 17.91 11.90
N ASN A 142 0.21 18.26 13.16
CA ASN A 142 -1.04 18.47 13.86
C ASN A 142 -1.81 19.68 13.30
N ILE A 143 -2.46 19.50 12.15
CA ILE A 143 -3.21 20.56 11.47
C ILE A 143 -4.70 20.23 11.54
N PRO A 144 -5.56 21.15 12.04
CA PRO A 144 -7.00 21.00 12.00
C PRO A 144 -7.51 20.86 10.57
N ARG A 145 -8.54 20.04 10.37
CA ARG A 145 -9.21 19.95 9.06
C ARG A 145 -9.80 21.29 8.66
N ALA A 146 -9.51 21.71 7.45
CA ALA A 146 -10.06 22.95 6.85
C ALA A 146 -11.44 22.74 6.22
N ASN A 147 -11.85 21.48 5.99
CA ASN A 147 -13.14 21.15 5.36
C ASN A 147 -13.68 19.79 5.89
N PRO A 148 -15.00 19.52 5.73
CA PRO A 148 -15.63 18.30 6.24
C PRO A 148 -15.53 17.10 5.28
N GLN A 149 -14.97 17.26 4.08
CA GLN A 149 -14.85 16.19 3.09
C GLN A 149 -13.88 15.13 3.56
N GLY A 150 -14.19 13.86 3.26
CA GLY A 150 -13.29 12.75 3.50
C GLY A 150 -12.15 12.68 2.47
N MET A 151 -11.17 11.82 2.73
CA MET A 151 -10.05 11.57 1.81
C MET A 151 -10.34 10.46 0.80
N PHE A 152 -11.47 9.75 0.91
CA PHE A 152 -11.79 8.56 0.11
C PHE A 152 -13.09 8.70 -0.68
#